data_4372235fe7d36fb3289c703850633dc4
#
_entry.id   4372235fe7d36fb3289c703850633dc4
#
_cell.length_a   1.000
_cell.length_b   1.000
_cell.length_c   1.000
_cell.angle_alpha   90.00
_cell.angle_beta   90.00
_cell.angle_gamma   90.00
#
_symmetry.space_group_name_H-M   'P 1'
#
loop_
_entity.id
_entity.type
_entity.pdbx_description
1 polymer ?
#
loop_
_entity_poly.entity_id
_entity_poly.type
_entity_poly.pdbx_seq_one_letter_code
_entity_poly.pdbx_strand_id
1 'polypeptide(L)'
;YLERVTWNAADYAIRATKNAENTLLAGFTTVRNLGDSDTVTISLRNAIDNGIVIGPRIFSSGKTISSTGGHGDSSNSLNQRLTDDLGPKDGVMNGEQEAMESVRFRYKENADLIKFTATGGVLSNAKDGQNPQMTINEMKAIVSTAKDYGFKVAAHAHGAEGIKRAVLAGVDSIEHGTLMDNEGAALMRDNGVYYVPTLLAGKWVSDKALLEGYYPPFIEKKALEIGPKLQSTFSMAYQAGVKIAFGTDSGVSPHGENAKEFSLMVKGGMPAKETIMSATIYAVSYTHLR
;
A
#
# COMPACT_ATOMS: atom_id res chain seq x y z
N TYR A 1 -7.36 -0.96 17.64
CA TYR A 1 -8.13 0.32 17.62
C TYR A 1 -7.71 1.28 18.74
N LEU A 2 -7.48 0.79 19.98
CA LEU A 2 -7.05 1.64 21.10
C LEU A 2 -5.68 2.29 20.86
N GLU A 3 -4.77 1.61 20.22
CA GLU A 3 -3.42 2.13 19.90
C GLU A 3 -3.46 3.47 19.14
N ARG A 4 -4.39 3.63 18.20
CA ARG A 4 -4.56 4.90 17.46
C ARG A 4 -4.90 6.11 18.35
N VAL A 5 -5.42 5.87 19.53
CA VAL A 5 -5.84 6.91 20.46
C VAL A 5 -4.88 7.04 21.65
N THR A 6 -4.11 5.99 21.96
CA THR A 6 -3.27 5.92 23.17
C THR A 6 -1.77 5.94 22.87
N TRP A 7 -1.34 5.63 21.65
CA TRP A 7 0.07 5.55 21.28
C TRP A 7 0.58 6.86 20.66
N ASN A 8 1.77 7.23 21.06
CA ASN A 8 2.55 8.31 20.45
C ASN A 8 3.49 7.78 19.37
N ALA A 9 4.07 8.67 18.57
CA ALA A 9 5.05 8.32 17.54
C ALA A 9 6.21 7.47 18.09
N ALA A 10 6.64 7.71 19.33
CA ALA A 10 7.69 6.94 19.99
C ALA A 10 7.32 5.47 20.20
N ASP A 11 6.07 5.17 20.57
CA ASP A 11 5.58 3.80 20.77
C ASP A 11 5.59 3.03 19.45
N TYR A 12 5.11 3.67 18.38
CA TYR A 12 5.17 3.11 17.02
C TYR A 12 6.60 2.91 16.55
N ALA A 13 7.51 3.85 16.81
CA ALA A 13 8.91 3.75 16.41
C ALA A 13 9.62 2.59 17.12
N ILE A 14 9.40 2.40 18.41
CA ILE A 14 9.97 1.28 19.17
C ILE A 14 9.44 -0.05 18.64
N ARG A 15 8.13 -0.18 18.40
CA ARG A 15 7.57 -1.41 17.81
C ARG A 15 8.09 -1.65 16.39
N ALA A 16 8.28 -0.61 15.61
CA ALA A 16 8.77 -0.71 14.24
C ALA A 16 10.18 -1.32 14.17
N THR A 17 11.04 -1.12 15.18
CA THR A 17 12.36 -1.77 15.22
C THR A 17 12.25 -3.29 15.27
N LYS A 18 11.32 -3.83 16.07
CA LYS A 18 11.09 -5.28 16.14
C LYS A 18 10.49 -5.83 14.85
N ASN A 19 9.59 -5.08 14.22
CA ASN A 19 9.01 -5.45 12.94
C ASN A 19 10.08 -5.49 11.83
N ALA A 20 11.01 -4.53 11.82
CA ALA A 20 12.13 -4.49 10.88
C ALA A 20 13.06 -5.69 11.07
N GLU A 21 13.43 -6.00 12.31
CA GLU A 21 14.24 -7.19 12.63
C GLU A 21 13.55 -8.48 12.14
N ASN A 22 12.28 -8.68 12.46
CA ASN A 22 11.50 -9.86 12.03
C ASN A 22 11.47 -9.98 10.50
N THR A 23 11.31 -8.86 9.79
CA THR A 23 11.29 -8.82 8.32
C THR A 23 12.65 -9.19 7.74
N LEU A 24 13.74 -8.66 8.31
CA LEU A 24 15.12 -9.01 7.90
C LEU A 24 15.41 -10.50 8.13
N LEU A 25 15.06 -11.02 9.31
CA LEU A 25 15.27 -12.43 9.67
C LEU A 25 14.41 -13.38 8.81
N ALA A 26 13.30 -12.91 8.26
CA ALA A 26 12.53 -13.65 7.25
C ALA A 26 13.19 -13.66 5.86
N GLY A 27 14.37 -13.03 5.68
CA GLY A 27 15.14 -13.03 4.45
C GLY A 27 14.94 -11.81 3.55
N PHE A 28 14.15 -10.80 3.96
CA PHE A 28 13.87 -9.60 3.18
C PHE A 28 14.86 -8.48 3.55
N THR A 29 15.91 -8.33 2.76
CA THR A 29 17.03 -7.40 3.01
C THR A 29 16.78 -5.98 2.53
N THR A 30 15.78 -5.79 1.68
CA THR A 30 15.32 -4.47 1.20
C THR A 30 13.81 -4.49 1.07
N VAL A 31 13.14 -3.45 1.56
CA VAL A 31 11.69 -3.33 1.53
C VAL A 31 11.25 -1.92 1.15
N ARG A 32 10.04 -1.83 0.62
CA ARG A 32 9.33 -0.58 0.39
C ARG A 32 8.20 -0.49 1.42
N ASN A 33 8.16 0.60 2.18
CA ASN A 33 7.05 0.91 3.09
C ASN A 33 6.13 1.95 2.44
N LEU A 34 4.84 1.63 2.34
CA LEU A 34 3.85 2.42 1.60
C LEU A 34 2.83 3.13 2.49
N GLY A 35 3.13 3.32 3.73
CA GLY A 35 2.28 4.09 4.63
C GLY A 35 2.93 4.25 5.99
N ASP A 36 2.83 5.43 6.54
CA ASP A 36 3.49 5.81 7.78
C ASP A 36 2.64 6.79 8.58
N SER A 37 2.95 6.91 9.85
CA SER A 37 2.46 7.96 10.73
C SER A 37 3.65 8.71 11.31
N ASP A 38 3.59 10.03 11.32
CA ASP A 38 4.55 10.89 12.01
C ASP A 38 6.04 10.61 11.65
N THR A 39 6.30 10.24 10.40
CA THR A 39 7.64 9.94 9.87
C THR A 39 8.37 8.78 10.58
N VAL A 40 7.64 7.88 11.22
CA VAL A 40 8.20 6.74 11.97
C VAL A 40 9.11 5.87 11.09
N THR A 41 8.67 5.49 9.89
CA THR A 41 9.47 4.63 9.01
C THR A 41 10.64 5.35 8.37
N ILE A 42 10.53 6.66 8.15
CA ILE A 42 11.67 7.50 7.71
C ILE A 42 12.73 7.55 8.83
N SER A 43 12.32 7.74 10.07
CA SER A 43 13.21 7.71 11.23
C SER A 43 13.85 6.33 11.42
N LEU A 44 13.08 5.26 11.26
CA LEU A 44 13.57 3.88 11.32
C LEU A 44 14.60 3.60 10.21
N ARG A 45 14.33 4.00 8.96
CA ARG A 45 15.28 3.92 7.84
C ARG A 45 16.59 4.60 8.21
N ASN A 46 16.55 5.83 8.70
CA ASN A 46 17.73 6.59 9.07
C ASN A 46 18.50 5.91 10.22
N ALA A 47 17.81 5.33 11.19
CA ALA A 47 18.43 4.58 12.29
C ALA A 47 19.11 3.30 11.81
N ILE A 48 18.51 2.60 10.84
CA ILE A 48 19.12 1.39 10.21
C ILE A 48 20.35 1.79 9.40
N ASP A 49 20.26 2.83 8.57
CA ASP A 49 21.36 3.31 7.72
C ASP A 49 22.57 3.78 8.56
N ASN A 50 22.32 4.30 9.76
CA ASN A 50 23.37 4.69 10.73
C ASN A 50 23.82 3.54 11.64
N GLY A 51 23.34 2.32 11.46
CA GLY A 51 23.72 1.15 12.27
C GLY A 51 23.23 1.17 13.72
N ILE A 52 22.25 2.02 14.05
CA ILE A 52 21.67 2.12 15.40
C ILE A 52 20.65 0.99 15.64
N VAL A 53 19.93 0.57 14.59
CA VAL A 53 18.89 -0.45 14.63
C VAL A 53 19.18 -1.49 13.55
N ILE A 54 18.90 -2.76 13.85
CA ILE A 54 18.99 -3.85 12.88
C ILE A 54 17.69 -3.93 12.09
N GLY A 55 17.77 -3.94 10.75
CA GLY A 55 16.62 -4.06 9.87
C GLY A 55 17.02 -4.11 8.39
N PRO A 56 16.06 -4.29 7.48
CA PRO A 56 16.28 -4.23 6.05
C PRO A 56 16.54 -2.79 5.62
N ARG A 57 17.11 -2.58 4.43
CA ARG A 57 17.08 -1.28 3.78
C ARG A 57 15.62 -0.90 3.50
N ILE A 58 15.21 0.31 3.86
CA ILE A 58 13.83 0.77 3.73
C ILE A 58 13.76 1.91 2.71
N PHE A 59 12.79 1.82 1.79
CA PHE A 59 12.30 2.94 0.98
C PHE A 59 10.91 3.32 1.50
N SER A 60 10.76 4.52 2.07
CA SER A 60 9.53 4.95 2.73
C SER A 60 8.80 6.01 1.92
N SER A 61 7.47 5.85 1.79
CA SER A 61 6.61 6.88 1.22
C SER A 61 6.24 7.98 2.22
N GLY A 62 6.58 7.81 3.50
CA GLY A 62 5.97 8.63 4.53
C GLY A 62 4.46 8.43 4.61
N LYS A 63 3.72 9.48 4.98
CA LYS A 63 2.25 9.43 5.05
C LYS A 63 1.63 9.19 3.68
N THR A 64 0.67 8.27 3.63
CA THR A 64 -0.14 8.03 2.43
C THR A 64 -1.00 9.26 2.12
N ILE A 65 -1.15 9.59 0.83
CA ILE A 65 -2.04 10.67 0.38
C ILE A 65 -3.43 10.10 0.13
N SER A 66 -4.47 10.76 0.65
CA SER A 66 -5.87 10.36 0.55
C SER A 66 -6.76 11.60 0.41
N SER A 67 -7.96 11.43 -0.11
CA SER A 67 -9.01 12.46 0.01
C SER A 67 -9.61 12.48 1.41
N THR A 68 -10.28 13.58 1.79
CA THR A 68 -11.09 13.63 3.00
C THR A 68 -12.12 12.48 3.00
N GLY A 69 -12.18 11.73 4.10
CA GLY A 69 -13.02 10.55 4.22
C GLY A 69 -12.55 9.34 3.41
N GLY A 70 -11.41 9.44 2.72
CA GLY A 70 -10.81 8.35 1.94
C GLY A 70 -10.12 7.29 2.81
N HIS A 71 -9.64 6.22 2.19
CA HIS A 71 -9.07 5.07 2.90
C HIS A 71 -7.84 5.43 3.77
N GLY A 72 -7.01 6.38 3.32
CA GLY A 72 -5.83 6.84 4.04
C GLY A 72 -6.10 7.99 5.02
N ASP A 73 -7.32 8.48 5.14
CA ASP A 73 -7.68 9.51 6.12
C ASP A 73 -7.76 8.88 7.53
N SER A 74 -6.78 9.20 8.36
CA SER A 74 -6.66 8.65 9.72
C SER A 74 -7.75 9.14 10.68
N SER A 75 -8.47 10.23 10.34
CA SER A 75 -9.55 10.78 11.14
C SER A 75 -10.90 10.09 10.94
N ASN A 76 -11.00 9.18 9.96
CA ASN A 76 -12.24 8.48 9.66
C ASN A 76 -12.86 7.79 10.88
N SER A 77 -14.12 8.17 11.17
CA SER A 77 -14.94 7.63 12.27
C SER A 77 -14.39 7.92 13.68
N LEU A 78 -13.45 8.82 13.83
CA LEU A 78 -13.05 9.32 15.13
C LEU A 78 -14.04 10.42 15.58
N ASN A 79 -14.14 10.59 16.89
CA ASN A 79 -14.88 11.70 17.46
C ASN A 79 -14.18 13.02 17.10
N GLN A 80 -14.89 13.98 16.53
CA GLN A 80 -14.37 15.28 16.10
C GLN A 80 -13.64 16.07 17.20
N ARG A 81 -13.88 15.74 18.48
CA ARG A 81 -13.13 16.33 19.61
C ARG A 81 -11.74 15.73 19.80
N LEU A 82 -11.43 14.62 19.12
CA LEU A 82 -10.15 13.88 19.20
C LEU A 82 -9.30 14.04 17.95
N THR A 83 -9.76 14.80 16.98
CA THR A 83 -9.06 15.01 15.71
C THR A 83 -9.10 16.47 15.32
N ASP A 84 -7.98 16.96 14.81
CA ASP A 84 -7.93 18.23 14.10
C ASP A 84 -8.40 18.07 12.65
N ASP A 85 -8.67 19.18 11.97
CA ASP A 85 -8.89 19.19 10.53
C ASP A 85 -7.57 18.83 9.83
N LEU A 86 -7.54 17.65 9.22
CA LEU A 86 -6.36 17.16 8.52
C LEU A 86 -6.25 17.80 7.13
N GLY A 87 -5.01 18.09 6.72
CA GLY A 87 -4.70 18.72 5.45
C GLY A 87 -3.54 18.04 4.69
N PRO A 88 -3.01 18.69 3.65
CA PRO A 88 -1.93 18.15 2.81
C PRO A 88 -0.71 17.67 3.58
N LYS A 89 -0.33 18.35 4.66
CA LYS A 89 0.75 17.93 5.57
C LYS A 89 0.45 16.57 6.20
N ASP A 90 -0.81 16.31 6.52
CA ASP A 90 -1.23 15.07 7.19
C ASP A 90 -1.56 13.95 6.20
N GLY A 91 -1.44 14.25 4.89
CA GLY A 91 -1.75 13.33 3.81
C GLY A 91 -3.22 13.37 3.38
N VAL A 92 -4.03 14.32 3.88
CA VAL A 92 -5.43 14.49 3.46
C VAL A 92 -5.53 15.70 2.53
N MET A 93 -6.12 15.51 1.36
CA MET A 93 -6.19 16.55 0.33
C MET A 93 -7.51 16.52 -0.43
N ASN A 94 -7.89 17.67 -0.97
CA ASN A 94 -9.01 17.82 -1.89
C ASN A 94 -8.62 18.77 -3.02
N GLY A 95 -8.78 18.31 -4.26
CA GLY A 95 -8.42 19.05 -5.45
C GLY A 95 -6.93 19.05 -5.79
N GLU A 96 -6.62 19.54 -6.99
CA GLU A 96 -5.28 19.46 -7.59
C GLU A 96 -4.23 20.26 -6.81
N GLN A 97 -4.59 21.41 -6.25
CA GLN A 97 -3.67 22.25 -5.50
C GLN A 97 -3.16 21.55 -4.24
N GLU A 98 -4.05 20.99 -3.44
CA GLU A 98 -3.68 20.26 -2.21
C GLU A 98 -2.97 18.94 -2.54
N ALA A 99 -3.30 18.31 -3.66
CA ALA A 99 -2.58 17.13 -4.18
C ALA A 99 -1.10 17.45 -4.41
N MET A 100 -0.80 18.58 -5.09
CA MET A 100 0.58 19.05 -5.28
C MET A 100 1.28 19.39 -3.95
N GLU A 101 0.56 20.04 -3.03
CA GLU A 101 1.10 20.34 -1.70
C GLU A 101 1.46 19.08 -0.92
N SER A 102 0.60 18.07 -0.96
CA SER A 102 0.85 16.78 -0.28
C SER A 102 2.16 16.12 -0.75
N VAL A 103 2.43 16.12 -2.07
CA VAL A 103 3.69 15.60 -2.62
C VAL A 103 4.89 16.41 -2.13
N ARG A 104 4.78 17.75 -2.10
CA ARG A 104 5.85 18.62 -1.62
C ARG A 104 6.14 18.43 -0.15
N PHE A 105 5.13 18.14 0.68
CA PHE A 105 5.34 17.75 2.07
C PHE A 105 6.11 16.43 2.20
N ARG A 106 5.78 15.41 1.38
CA ARG A 106 6.55 14.14 1.37
C ARG A 106 8.00 14.37 0.98
N TYR A 107 8.25 15.21 -0.03
CA TYR A 107 9.61 15.60 -0.40
C TYR A 107 10.35 16.28 0.75
N LYS A 108 9.72 17.26 1.41
CA LYS A 108 10.28 17.95 2.57
C LYS A 108 10.60 17.00 3.74
N GLU A 109 9.83 15.94 3.92
CA GLU A 109 10.01 14.92 4.95
C GLU A 109 11.04 13.85 4.57
N ASN A 110 11.70 13.96 3.41
CA ASN A 110 12.65 12.98 2.87
C ASN A 110 12.03 11.61 2.59
N ALA A 111 10.80 11.55 2.09
CA ALA A 111 10.25 10.33 1.53
C ALA A 111 11.05 9.88 0.28
N ASP A 112 11.03 8.59 0.00
CA ASP A 112 11.73 7.99 -1.15
C ASP A 112 10.81 7.81 -2.36
N LEU A 113 9.50 7.80 -2.13
CA LEU A 113 8.47 7.62 -3.15
C LEU A 113 7.15 8.21 -2.64
N ILE A 114 6.15 8.24 -3.53
CA ILE A 114 4.80 8.69 -3.19
C ILE A 114 3.84 7.50 -3.14
N LYS A 115 2.94 7.50 -2.15
CA LYS A 115 1.80 6.57 -2.07
C LYS A 115 0.51 7.35 -1.94
N PHE A 116 -0.52 6.93 -2.68
CA PHE A 116 -1.88 7.42 -2.48
C PHE A 116 -2.93 6.30 -2.50
N THR A 117 -4.16 6.59 -2.05
CA THR A 117 -5.29 5.67 -2.08
C THR A 117 -6.29 6.09 -3.16
N ALA A 118 -6.36 5.30 -4.24
CA ALA A 118 -7.28 5.56 -5.35
C ALA A 118 -8.71 5.12 -5.05
N THR A 119 -8.89 4.14 -4.18
CA THR A 119 -10.19 3.57 -3.77
C THR A 119 -10.33 3.47 -2.27
N GLY A 120 -11.53 3.14 -1.81
CA GLY A 120 -11.72 2.63 -0.46
C GLY A 120 -10.93 1.35 -0.20
N GLY A 121 -10.89 0.92 1.05
CA GLY A 121 -10.16 -0.28 1.50
C GLY A 121 -11.03 -1.20 2.36
N VAL A 122 -10.61 -2.46 2.48
CA VAL A 122 -11.34 -3.48 3.24
C VAL A 122 -11.38 -3.13 4.74
N LEU A 123 -10.24 -2.73 5.30
CA LEU A 123 -10.08 -2.47 6.73
C LEU A 123 -10.43 -1.03 7.15
N SER A 124 -10.82 -0.16 6.21
CA SER A 124 -11.27 1.19 6.55
C SER A 124 -12.73 1.22 7.02
N ASN A 125 -13.07 2.26 7.79
CA ASN A 125 -14.44 2.49 8.25
C ASN A 125 -15.37 3.02 7.14
N ALA A 126 -14.87 3.27 5.93
CA ALA A 126 -15.69 3.66 4.79
C ALA A 126 -16.69 2.55 4.42
N LYS A 127 -17.92 2.94 4.03
CA LYS A 127 -18.98 2.00 3.64
C LYS A 127 -18.60 1.13 2.45
N ASP A 128 -17.79 1.66 1.55
CA ASP A 128 -17.40 1.03 0.30
C ASP A 128 -15.88 0.88 0.23
N GLY A 129 -15.41 -0.31 -0.11
CA GLY A 129 -14.00 -0.62 -0.33
C GLY A 129 -13.58 -0.61 -1.81
N GLN A 130 -14.49 -0.33 -2.76
CA GLN A 130 -14.27 -0.58 -4.19
C GLN A 130 -14.25 0.69 -5.03
N ASN A 131 -15.10 1.68 -4.70
CA ASN A 131 -15.28 2.86 -5.53
C ASN A 131 -14.08 3.82 -5.45
N PRO A 132 -13.80 4.56 -6.55
CA PRO A 132 -12.81 5.61 -6.55
C PRO A 132 -13.09 6.67 -5.48
N GLN A 133 -12.03 7.09 -4.80
CA GLN A 133 -12.08 8.14 -3.77
C GLN A 133 -11.31 9.40 -4.18
N MET A 134 -10.71 9.37 -5.37
CA MET A 134 -10.07 10.52 -6.00
C MET A 134 -10.56 10.68 -7.44
N THR A 135 -10.60 11.90 -7.91
CA THR A 135 -10.79 12.20 -9.33
C THR A 135 -9.51 11.88 -10.12
N ILE A 136 -9.63 11.67 -11.42
CA ILE A 136 -8.45 11.45 -12.27
C ILE A 136 -7.53 12.68 -12.28
N ASN A 137 -8.05 13.89 -12.13
CA ASN A 137 -7.25 15.11 -12.11
C ASN A 137 -6.40 15.22 -10.85
N GLU A 138 -6.96 14.88 -9.68
CA GLU A 138 -6.20 14.80 -8.43
C GLU A 138 -5.07 13.78 -8.53
N MET A 139 -5.35 12.57 -9.07
CA MET A 139 -4.32 11.56 -9.28
C MET A 139 -3.23 12.03 -10.24
N LYS A 140 -3.60 12.71 -11.35
CA LYS A 140 -2.64 13.31 -12.29
C LYS A 140 -1.80 14.41 -11.65
N ALA A 141 -2.38 15.25 -10.80
CA ALA A 141 -1.66 16.28 -10.07
C ALA A 141 -0.61 15.67 -9.12
N ILE A 142 -0.97 14.60 -8.38
CA ILE A 142 -0.02 13.83 -7.57
C ILE A 142 1.11 13.28 -8.43
N VAL A 143 0.78 12.55 -9.51
CA VAL A 143 1.77 11.85 -10.35
C VAL A 143 2.69 12.82 -11.06
N SER A 144 2.17 13.91 -11.64
CA SER A 144 2.99 14.90 -12.35
C SER A 144 3.97 15.60 -11.39
N THR A 145 3.47 16.03 -10.23
CA THR A 145 4.32 16.66 -9.21
C THR A 145 5.38 15.68 -8.68
N ALA A 146 5.00 14.42 -8.44
CA ALA A 146 5.94 13.38 -8.01
C ALA A 146 7.07 13.17 -9.04
N LYS A 147 6.75 13.15 -10.33
CA LYS A 147 7.74 13.04 -11.41
C LYS A 147 8.71 14.20 -11.47
N ASP A 148 8.25 15.43 -11.21
CA ASP A 148 9.13 16.62 -11.17
C ASP A 148 10.19 16.51 -10.07
N TYR A 149 9.88 15.79 -8.98
CA TYR A 149 10.82 15.48 -7.89
C TYR A 149 11.55 14.14 -8.05
N GLY A 150 11.35 13.42 -9.15
CA GLY A 150 11.99 12.14 -9.42
C GLY A 150 11.42 10.96 -8.63
N PHE A 151 10.23 11.11 -8.04
CA PHE A 151 9.57 10.06 -7.27
C PHE A 151 8.85 9.04 -8.15
N LYS A 152 8.88 7.79 -7.71
CA LYS A 152 7.93 6.76 -8.13
C LYS A 152 6.63 6.90 -7.37
N VAL A 153 5.52 6.46 -7.98
CA VAL A 153 4.19 6.57 -7.40
C VAL A 153 3.50 5.22 -7.33
N ALA A 154 3.08 4.85 -6.13
CA ALA A 154 2.30 3.65 -5.85
C ALA A 154 0.85 4.00 -5.49
N ALA A 155 -0.12 3.25 -6.02
CA ALA A 155 -1.53 3.46 -5.71
C ALA A 155 -2.17 2.22 -5.08
N HIS A 156 -2.75 2.39 -3.88
CA HIS A 156 -3.72 1.43 -3.38
C HIS A 156 -5.00 1.50 -4.22
N ALA A 157 -5.45 0.39 -4.76
CA ALA A 157 -6.70 0.30 -5.48
C ALA A 157 -7.28 -1.12 -5.43
N HIS A 158 -8.55 -1.26 -5.04
CA HIS A 158 -9.27 -2.53 -5.11
C HIS A 158 -10.17 -2.60 -6.35
N GLY A 159 -11.03 -1.62 -6.57
CA GLY A 159 -12.01 -1.63 -7.63
C GLY A 159 -11.46 -1.27 -9.00
N ALA A 160 -12.01 -1.88 -10.05
CA ALA A 160 -11.55 -1.76 -11.43
C ALA A 160 -11.48 -0.30 -11.93
N GLU A 161 -12.48 0.52 -11.62
CA GLU A 161 -12.50 1.94 -12.04
C GLU A 161 -11.36 2.74 -11.40
N GLY A 162 -11.09 2.53 -10.09
CA GLY A 162 -9.96 3.18 -9.41
C GLY A 162 -8.62 2.74 -9.97
N ILE A 163 -8.45 1.46 -10.29
CA ILE A 163 -7.27 0.91 -10.95
C ILE A 163 -7.04 1.60 -12.29
N LYS A 164 -8.08 1.65 -13.16
CA LYS A 164 -7.98 2.29 -14.47
C LYS A 164 -7.62 3.77 -14.37
N ARG A 165 -8.25 4.52 -13.46
CA ARG A 165 -7.90 5.94 -13.24
C ARG A 165 -6.46 6.12 -12.79
N ALA A 166 -5.99 5.31 -11.84
CA ALA A 166 -4.61 5.38 -11.37
C ALA A 166 -3.58 5.05 -12.48
N VAL A 167 -3.85 4.03 -13.29
CA VAL A 167 -3.01 3.69 -14.45
C VAL A 167 -2.98 4.83 -15.47
N LEU A 168 -4.15 5.40 -15.82
CA LEU A 168 -4.26 6.53 -16.75
C LEU A 168 -3.67 7.83 -16.20
N ALA A 169 -3.57 7.96 -14.88
CA ALA A 169 -2.84 9.05 -14.24
C ALA A 169 -1.32 8.86 -14.31
N GLY A 170 -0.84 7.65 -14.58
CA GLY A 170 0.58 7.35 -14.84
C GLY A 170 1.35 6.87 -13.61
N VAL A 171 0.71 6.13 -12.70
CA VAL A 171 1.37 5.48 -11.56
C VAL A 171 2.36 4.40 -12.01
N ASP A 172 3.32 4.08 -11.16
CA ASP A 172 4.31 3.04 -11.42
C ASP A 172 3.85 1.66 -10.90
N SER A 173 3.01 1.61 -9.87
CA SER A 173 2.44 0.36 -9.35
C SER A 173 1.03 0.50 -8.82
N ILE A 174 0.28 -0.61 -8.90
CA ILE A 174 -1.00 -0.81 -8.24
C ILE A 174 -0.81 -1.87 -7.15
N GLU A 175 -1.18 -1.51 -5.93
CA GLU A 175 -1.17 -2.38 -4.77
C GLU A 175 -2.56 -3.01 -4.60
N HIS A 176 -2.60 -4.29 -4.27
CA HIS A 176 -3.77 -5.15 -4.06
C HIS A 176 -4.52 -5.51 -5.35
N GLY A 177 -5.04 -4.56 -6.10
CA GLY A 177 -5.72 -4.77 -7.39
C GLY A 177 -6.85 -5.80 -7.38
N THR A 178 -7.51 -6.01 -6.24
CA THR A 178 -8.33 -7.19 -5.90
C THR A 178 -9.48 -7.47 -6.87
N LEU A 179 -10.10 -6.41 -7.40
CA LEU A 179 -11.25 -6.48 -8.31
C LEU A 179 -10.88 -5.97 -9.70
N MET A 180 -9.62 -6.14 -10.09
CA MET A 180 -9.15 -5.82 -11.44
C MET A 180 -9.95 -6.63 -12.47
N ASP A 181 -10.44 -5.96 -13.49
CA ASP A 181 -11.05 -6.56 -14.65
C ASP A 181 -10.04 -6.75 -15.81
N ASN A 182 -10.45 -7.40 -16.87
CA ASN A 182 -9.60 -7.63 -18.04
C ASN A 182 -9.12 -6.32 -18.70
N GLU A 183 -9.93 -5.28 -18.67
CA GLU A 183 -9.57 -3.96 -19.20
C GLU A 183 -8.49 -3.31 -18.33
N GLY A 184 -8.63 -3.35 -17.00
CA GLY A 184 -7.62 -2.88 -16.06
C GLY A 184 -6.29 -3.62 -16.21
N ALA A 185 -6.33 -4.95 -16.37
CA ALA A 185 -5.14 -5.76 -16.65
C ALA A 185 -4.47 -5.38 -17.97
N ALA A 186 -5.24 -5.19 -19.03
CA ALA A 186 -4.71 -4.74 -20.32
C ALA A 186 -4.06 -3.35 -20.22
N LEU A 187 -4.72 -2.40 -19.55
CA LEU A 187 -4.16 -1.07 -19.31
C LEU A 187 -2.86 -1.12 -18.52
N MET A 188 -2.78 -1.93 -17.46
CA MET A 188 -1.54 -2.10 -16.69
C MET A 188 -0.41 -2.67 -17.53
N ARG A 189 -0.68 -3.72 -18.30
CA ARG A 189 0.31 -4.33 -19.20
C ARG A 189 0.81 -3.32 -20.22
N ASP A 190 -0.09 -2.63 -20.93
CA ASP A 190 0.23 -1.74 -22.04
C ASP A 190 0.97 -0.46 -21.59
N ASN A 191 0.72 -0.02 -20.34
CA ASN A 191 1.44 1.10 -19.71
C ASN A 191 2.66 0.66 -18.88
N GLY A 192 2.93 -0.65 -18.80
CA GLY A 192 4.08 -1.18 -18.06
C GLY A 192 4.01 -1.02 -16.54
N VAL A 193 2.79 -0.82 -15.99
CA VAL A 193 2.54 -0.64 -14.56
C VAL A 193 2.68 -1.97 -13.84
N TYR A 194 3.37 -1.97 -12.69
CA TYR A 194 3.55 -3.17 -11.87
C TYR A 194 2.31 -3.46 -11.02
N TYR A 195 1.98 -4.74 -10.90
CA TYR A 195 0.97 -5.26 -9.98
C TYR A 195 1.64 -5.89 -8.76
N VAL A 196 1.29 -5.41 -7.57
CA VAL A 196 1.74 -5.93 -6.28
C VAL A 196 0.55 -6.56 -5.57
N PRO A 197 0.34 -7.87 -5.66
CA PRO A 197 -0.94 -8.53 -5.35
C PRO A 197 -1.28 -8.62 -3.87
N THR A 198 -0.28 -8.71 -2.99
CA THR A 198 -0.48 -8.82 -1.53
C THR A 198 -1.48 -9.92 -1.12
N LEU A 199 -1.34 -11.08 -1.73
CA LEU A 199 -2.24 -12.23 -1.52
C LEU A 199 -2.30 -12.66 -0.05
N LEU A 200 -1.15 -12.56 0.64
CA LEU A 200 -1.04 -12.91 2.06
C LEU A 200 -1.94 -12.02 2.92
N ALA A 201 -1.96 -10.71 2.67
CA ALA A 201 -2.81 -9.78 3.40
C ALA A 201 -4.29 -10.11 3.20
N GLY A 202 -4.71 -10.32 1.95
CA GLY A 202 -6.11 -10.67 1.65
C GLY A 202 -6.52 -12.00 2.27
N LYS A 203 -5.65 -13.02 2.20
CA LYS A 203 -5.90 -14.30 2.85
C LYS A 203 -6.01 -14.13 4.38
N TRP A 204 -5.09 -13.39 4.99
CA TRP A 204 -5.11 -13.12 6.42
C TRP A 204 -6.41 -12.46 6.86
N VAL A 205 -6.83 -11.41 6.15
CA VAL A 205 -8.07 -10.69 6.46
C VAL A 205 -9.29 -11.60 6.32
N SER A 206 -9.35 -12.43 5.28
CA SER A 206 -10.43 -13.41 5.11
C SER A 206 -10.46 -14.47 6.20
N ASP A 207 -9.30 -15.05 6.53
CA ASP A 207 -9.21 -16.07 7.59
C ASP A 207 -9.65 -15.50 8.95
N LYS A 208 -9.27 -14.25 9.23
CA LYS A 208 -9.66 -13.57 10.48
C LYS A 208 -11.13 -13.18 10.52
N ALA A 209 -11.74 -12.89 9.40
CA ALA A 209 -13.17 -12.60 9.29
C ALA A 209 -14.06 -13.82 9.59
N LEU A 210 -13.50 -15.04 9.54
CA LEU A 210 -14.20 -16.25 9.95
C LEU A 210 -14.24 -16.45 11.48
N LEU A 211 -13.48 -15.63 12.23
CA LEU A 211 -13.45 -15.69 13.69
C LEU A 211 -14.49 -14.69 14.24
N GLU A 212 -15.51 -15.22 14.96
CA GLU A 212 -16.57 -14.41 15.53
C GLU A 212 -16.03 -13.24 16.37
N GLY A 213 -16.51 -12.03 16.08
CA GLY A 213 -16.15 -10.81 16.80
C GLY A 213 -14.73 -10.29 16.59
N TYR A 214 -13.93 -10.89 15.67
CA TYR A 214 -12.59 -10.38 15.38
C TYR A 214 -12.63 -9.02 14.67
N TYR A 215 -13.53 -8.85 13.72
CA TYR A 215 -13.78 -7.56 13.06
C TYR A 215 -15.17 -7.03 13.39
N PRO A 216 -15.37 -5.69 13.34
CA PRO A 216 -16.72 -5.13 13.29
C PRO A 216 -17.52 -5.68 12.09
N PRO A 217 -18.85 -5.84 12.19
CA PRO A 217 -19.67 -6.50 11.15
C PRO A 217 -19.52 -5.94 9.74
N PHE A 218 -19.31 -4.63 9.61
CA PHE A 218 -19.14 -3.99 8.30
C PHE A 218 -17.77 -4.28 7.66
N ILE A 219 -16.71 -4.51 8.45
CA ILE A 219 -15.39 -4.94 7.97
C ILE A 219 -15.45 -6.44 7.64
N GLU A 220 -16.04 -7.26 8.51
CA GLU A 220 -16.21 -8.69 8.30
C GLU A 220 -16.88 -8.98 6.96
N LYS A 221 -17.99 -8.30 6.66
CA LYS A 221 -18.68 -8.43 5.37
C LYS A 221 -17.77 -8.15 4.18
N LYS A 222 -17.04 -7.04 4.19
CA LYS A 222 -16.09 -6.68 3.12
C LYS A 222 -14.96 -7.69 2.98
N ALA A 223 -14.42 -8.17 4.09
CA ALA A 223 -13.35 -9.16 4.12
C ALA A 223 -13.75 -10.49 3.50
N LEU A 224 -14.94 -10.99 3.83
CA LEU A 224 -15.49 -12.25 3.29
C LEU A 224 -15.85 -12.13 1.79
N GLU A 225 -16.24 -10.94 1.33
CA GLU A 225 -16.56 -10.70 -0.08
C GLU A 225 -15.31 -10.61 -0.94
N ILE A 226 -14.27 -9.94 -0.47
CA ILE A 226 -13.09 -9.55 -1.25
C ILE A 226 -12.01 -10.64 -1.24
N GLY A 227 -11.77 -11.26 -0.10
CA GLY A 227 -10.68 -12.21 0.07
C GLY A 227 -10.63 -13.35 -0.94
N PRO A 228 -11.76 -14.03 -1.24
CA PRO A 228 -11.77 -15.12 -2.22
C PRO A 228 -11.43 -14.70 -3.66
N LYS A 229 -11.62 -13.40 -3.98
CA LYS A 229 -11.40 -12.89 -5.34
C LYS A 229 -9.92 -12.61 -5.65
N LEU A 230 -9.11 -12.36 -4.62
CA LEU A 230 -7.70 -12.02 -4.80
C LEU A 230 -6.92 -13.05 -5.62
N GLN A 231 -7.09 -14.32 -5.30
CA GLN A 231 -6.35 -15.40 -5.96
C GLN A 231 -6.71 -15.53 -7.44
N SER A 232 -7.99 -15.42 -7.78
CA SER A 232 -8.45 -15.48 -9.17
C SER A 232 -8.03 -14.25 -9.97
N THR A 233 -8.08 -13.07 -9.38
CA THR A 233 -7.62 -11.82 -10.00
C THR A 233 -6.11 -11.85 -10.26
N PHE A 234 -5.31 -12.35 -9.31
CA PHE A 234 -3.88 -12.54 -9.52
C PHE A 234 -3.60 -13.47 -10.70
N SER A 235 -4.29 -14.63 -10.75
CA SER A 235 -4.13 -15.59 -11.85
C SER A 235 -4.47 -14.97 -13.20
N MET A 236 -5.58 -14.23 -13.29
CA MET A 236 -6.00 -13.50 -14.49
C MET A 236 -4.97 -12.46 -14.90
N ALA A 237 -4.51 -11.62 -13.99
CA ALA A 237 -3.55 -10.57 -14.28
C ALA A 237 -2.20 -11.14 -14.75
N TYR A 238 -1.72 -12.20 -14.10
CA TYR A 238 -0.50 -12.90 -14.52
C TYR A 238 -0.64 -13.48 -15.95
N GLN A 239 -1.76 -14.17 -16.24
CA GLN A 239 -2.04 -14.71 -17.57
C GLN A 239 -2.20 -13.63 -18.64
N ALA A 240 -2.71 -12.45 -18.27
CA ALA A 240 -2.80 -11.28 -19.16
C ALA A 240 -1.45 -10.62 -19.46
N GLY A 241 -0.36 -11.06 -18.82
CA GLY A 241 1.00 -10.54 -19.02
C GLY A 241 1.28 -9.24 -18.26
N VAL A 242 0.54 -8.96 -17.20
CA VAL A 242 0.84 -7.84 -16.30
C VAL A 242 2.16 -8.09 -15.58
N LYS A 243 3.02 -7.07 -15.46
CA LYS A 243 4.26 -7.16 -14.68
C LYS A 243 3.95 -7.33 -13.21
N ILE A 244 4.42 -8.42 -12.60
CA ILE A 244 4.21 -8.71 -11.19
C ILE A 244 5.45 -8.33 -10.38
N ALA A 245 5.24 -7.63 -9.24
CA ALA A 245 6.25 -7.44 -8.23
C ALA A 245 5.74 -7.98 -6.88
N PHE A 246 6.66 -8.55 -6.12
CA PHE A 246 6.36 -9.15 -4.82
C PHE A 246 6.04 -8.06 -3.77
N GLY A 247 5.01 -8.28 -2.98
CA GLY A 247 4.67 -7.48 -1.82
C GLY A 247 3.64 -8.17 -0.95
N THR A 248 3.68 -7.95 0.36
CA THR A 248 2.91 -8.70 1.35
C THR A 248 1.92 -7.87 2.14
N ASP A 249 2.07 -6.54 2.13
CA ASP A 249 1.34 -5.62 3.02
C ASP A 249 1.44 -6.06 4.50
N SER A 250 2.66 -6.46 4.93
CA SER A 250 2.92 -6.83 6.32
C SER A 250 2.65 -5.65 7.25
N GLY A 251 1.96 -5.94 8.34
CA GLY A 251 1.24 -5.01 9.19
C GLY A 251 -0.24 -5.41 9.23
N VAL A 252 -0.78 -5.84 8.09
CA VAL A 252 -2.07 -6.59 8.01
C VAL A 252 -1.84 -8.02 8.48
N SER A 253 -0.87 -8.73 7.92
CA SER A 253 -0.33 -9.97 8.48
C SER A 253 0.92 -9.69 9.33
N PRO A 254 1.32 -10.60 10.25
CA PRO A 254 2.51 -10.39 11.07
C PRO A 254 3.79 -10.26 10.23
N HIS A 255 4.67 -9.33 10.65
CA HIS A 255 6.03 -9.26 10.13
C HIS A 255 6.80 -10.55 10.46
N GLY A 256 7.56 -11.07 9.49
CA GLY A 256 8.24 -12.38 9.58
C GLY A 256 7.52 -13.50 8.82
N GLU A 257 6.24 -13.32 8.47
CA GLU A 257 5.48 -14.28 7.67
C GLU A 257 5.54 -14.00 6.15
N ASN A 258 6.26 -12.98 5.75
CA ASN A 258 6.34 -12.45 4.39
C ASN A 258 6.56 -13.53 3.31
N ALA A 259 7.38 -14.55 3.59
CA ALA A 259 7.68 -15.63 2.64
C ALA A 259 6.46 -16.48 2.24
N LYS A 260 5.37 -16.43 2.99
CA LYS A 260 4.12 -17.14 2.64
C LYS A 260 3.50 -16.63 1.33
N GLU A 261 3.77 -15.39 0.94
CA GLU A 261 3.33 -14.81 -0.34
C GLU A 261 3.82 -15.64 -1.53
N PHE A 262 5.07 -16.15 -1.51
CA PHE A 262 5.61 -16.98 -2.60
C PHE A 262 4.71 -18.18 -2.91
N SER A 263 4.26 -18.89 -1.88
CA SER A 263 3.41 -20.07 -2.07
C SER A 263 2.02 -19.72 -2.61
N LEU A 264 1.50 -18.54 -2.25
CA LEU A 264 0.21 -18.06 -2.76
C LEU A 264 0.32 -17.65 -4.24
N MET A 265 1.41 -17.00 -4.63
CA MET A 265 1.69 -16.65 -6.03
C MET A 265 1.85 -17.90 -6.89
N VAL A 266 2.55 -18.93 -6.40
CA VAL A 266 2.70 -20.22 -7.09
C VAL A 266 1.33 -20.91 -7.25
N LYS A 267 0.48 -20.91 -6.21
CA LYS A 267 -0.90 -21.42 -6.31
C LYS A 267 -1.73 -20.66 -7.32
N GLY A 268 -1.44 -19.39 -7.56
CA GLY A 268 -2.08 -18.57 -8.60
C GLY A 268 -1.57 -18.83 -10.01
N GLY A 269 -0.67 -19.80 -10.19
CA GLY A 269 -0.17 -20.24 -11.50
C GLY A 269 1.15 -19.59 -11.94
N MET A 270 1.77 -18.74 -11.10
CA MET A 270 3.08 -18.15 -11.40
C MET A 270 4.18 -19.19 -11.12
N PRO A 271 5.10 -19.49 -12.06
CA PRO A 271 6.20 -20.42 -11.82
C PRO A 271 7.08 -19.99 -10.66
N ALA A 272 7.57 -20.94 -9.86
CA ALA A 272 8.40 -20.64 -8.68
C ALA A 272 9.63 -19.77 -9.03
N LYS A 273 10.26 -19.99 -10.18
CA LYS A 273 11.37 -19.15 -10.66
C LYS A 273 10.96 -17.70 -10.84
N GLU A 274 9.83 -17.46 -11.52
CA GLU A 274 9.34 -16.09 -11.75
C GLU A 274 8.86 -15.42 -10.45
N THR A 275 8.28 -16.23 -9.55
CA THR A 275 7.88 -15.76 -8.22
C THR A 275 9.09 -15.26 -7.42
N ILE A 276 10.24 -15.96 -7.46
CA ILE A 276 11.49 -15.48 -6.87
C ILE A 276 12.00 -14.22 -7.58
N MET A 277 11.93 -14.19 -8.92
CA MET A 277 12.34 -13.01 -9.69
C MET A 277 11.49 -11.79 -9.37
N SER A 278 10.19 -11.96 -9.05
CA SER A 278 9.32 -10.85 -8.65
C SER A 278 9.75 -10.19 -7.34
N ALA A 279 10.38 -10.94 -6.42
CA ALA A 279 10.89 -10.43 -5.15
C ALA A 279 12.34 -9.93 -5.23
N THR A 280 13.00 -10.09 -6.36
CA THR A 280 14.42 -9.74 -6.56
C THR A 280 14.60 -8.80 -7.74
N ILE A 281 14.77 -9.33 -8.95
CA ILE A 281 15.10 -8.56 -10.15
C ILE A 281 13.99 -7.57 -10.51
N TYR A 282 12.73 -8.00 -10.46
CA TYR A 282 11.60 -7.13 -10.82
C TYR A 282 11.32 -6.10 -9.74
N ALA A 283 11.40 -6.48 -8.45
CA ALA A 283 11.27 -5.54 -7.34
C ALA A 283 12.32 -4.43 -7.43
N VAL A 284 13.59 -4.78 -7.70
CA VAL A 284 14.69 -3.83 -7.91
C VAL A 284 14.41 -2.87 -9.07
N SER A 285 13.90 -3.40 -10.19
CA SER A 285 13.67 -2.61 -11.40
C SER A 285 12.65 -1.48 -11.22
N TYR A 286 11.63 -1.67 -10.37
CA TYR A 286 10.62 -0.63 -10.16
C TYR A 286 10.86 0.25 -8.93
N THR A 287 11.80 -0.10 -8.05
CA THR A 287 12.14 0.67 -6.85
C THR A 287 13.34 1.61 -7.01
N HIS A 288 13.94 1.73 -8.19
CA HIS A 288 15.14 2.54 -8.47
C HIS A 288 16.45 2.09 -7.80
N LEU A 289 16.60 0.83 -7.51
CA LEU A 289 17.85 0.29 -6.98
C LEU A 289 18.94 0.11 -8.06
N ARG A 290 18.74 0.67 -9.27
CA ARG A 290 19.71 0.71 -10.36
C ARG A 290 19.81 2.11 -10.95
#